data_40a33d70c4f59b8260607072a5c1b37e
#
_entry.id   40a33d70c4f59b8260607072a5c1b37e
#
_cell.length_a   1.000
_cell.length_b   1.000
_cell.length_c   1.000
_cell.angle_alpha   90.00
_cell.angle_beta   90.00
_cell.angle_gamma   90.00
#
_symmetry.space_group_name_H-M   'P 1'
#
loop_
_entity.id
_entity.type
_entity.pdbx_description
1 polymer ?
#
loop_
_entity_poly.entity_id
_entity_poly.type
_entity_poly.pdbx_seq_one_letter_code
_entity_poly.pdbx_strand_id
1 'polypeptide(L)'
;MVVLALSGCSSHWGCADTTAERGEAGVRVRVEEVTGRPLDVFAEVVDWRLEPHPQVPAEGDQVHFRFRFDGADDMTDPAVDACAVDEERVALGCRTIHSYQAFGPNGSPIGDEWLAVADPERVTGVLFVPNDQSYVGPTCEEDAKDGGGPRPPEPARAGDRL
;
A
#
# COMPACT_ATOMS: atom_id res chain seq x y z
N MET A 1 -46.03 25.55 19.42
CA MET A 1 -45.60 24.33 18.74
C MET A 1 -44.20 24.65 18.18
N VAL A 2 -43.17 24.25 18.93
CA VAL A 2 -41.79 24.53 18.58
C VAL A 2 -41.22 23.28 17.89
N VAL A 3 -40.91 23.37 16.60
CA VAL A 3 -40.28 22.31 15.85
C VAL A 3 -38.77 22.44 16.10
N LEU A 4 -38.23 21.58 16.95
CA LEU A 4 -36.78 21.39 17.10
C LEU A 4 -36.28 20.63 15.90
N ALA A 5 -35.67 21.36 14.97
CA ALA A 5 -34.83 20.76 13.92
C ALA A 5 -33.58 20.16 14.59
N LEU A 6 -33.58 18.86 14.75
CA LEU A 6 -32.37 18.10 15.06
C LEU A 6 -31.49 18.17 13.83
N SER A 7 -30.57 19.14 13.82
CA SER A 7 -29.43 19.13 12.89
C SER A 7 -28.56 17.91 13.22
N GLY A 8 -28.79 16.83 12.50
CA GLY A 8 -27.89 15.69 12.56
C GLY A 8 -26.48 16.19 12.12
N CYS A 9 -25.55 16.19 13.03
CA CYS A 9 -24.14 16.23 12.68
C CYS A 9 -23.84 14.95 11.91
N SER A 10 -24.09 14.95 10.62
CA SER A 10 -23.40 14.03 9.73
C SER A 10 -21.92 14.47 9.79
N SER A 11 -21.13 13.72 10.53
CA SER A 11 -19.68 13.81 10.43
C SER A 11 -19.35 13.37 8.99
N HIS A 12 -19.35 14.32 8.07
CA HIS A 12 -18.70 14.16 6.80
C HIS A 12 -17.19 14.10 7.10
N TRP A 13 -16.72 12.92 7.35
CA TRP A 13 -15.33 12.62 7.13
C TRP A 13 -15.14 12.77 5.62
N GLY A 14 -14.60 13.91 5.22
CA GLY A 14 -14.42 14.19 3.81
C GLY A 14 -13.57 13.11 3.19
N CYS A 15 -13.85 12.81 1.94
CA CYS A 15 -13.02 11.94 1.14
C CYS A 15 -11.66 12.60 1.03
N ALA A 16 -10.62 11.95 1.52
CA ALA A 16 -9.27 12.41 1.29
C ALA A 16 -8.91 12.08 -0.16
N ASP A 17 -8.49 13.07 -0.91
CA ASP A 17 -7.87 12.81 -2.21
C ASP A 17 -6.51 12.14 -1.96
N THR A 18 -6.38 10.92 -2.44
CA THR A 18 -5.11 10.20 -2.37
C THR A 18 -4.46 10.18 -3.74
N THR A 19 -3.23 10.63 -3.79
CA THR A 19 -2.39 10.50 -4.97
C THR A 19 -1.20 9.62 -4.64
N ALA A 20 -0.93 8.62 -5.47
CA ALA A 20 0.22 7.78 -5.34
C ALA A 20 1.09 7.90 -6.59
N GLU A 21 2.36 8.28 -6.39
CA GLU A 21 3.33 8.44 -7.46
C GLU A 21 4.49 7.48 -7.27
N ARG A 22 4.84 6.76 -8.33
CA ARG A 22 5.99 5.89 -8.35
C ARG A 22 7.25 6.67 -8.70
N GLY A 23 8.28 6.56 -7.82
CA GLY A 23 9.63 7.02 -8.08
C GLY A 23 10.58 5.86 -8.37
N GLU A 24 11.86 6.14 -8.58
CA GLU A 24 12.90 5.12 -8.78
C GLU A 24 13.13 4.26 -7.53
N ALA A 25 13.03 4.88 -6.34
CA ALA A 25 13.34 4.24 -5.06
C ALA A 25 12.12 3.71 -4.31
N GLY A 26 10.89 4.07 -4.71
CA GLY A 26 9.69 3.68 -3.99
C GLY A 26 8.44 4.40 -4.46
N VAL A 27 7.41 4.39 -3.63
CA VAL A 27 6.12 5.01 -3.88
C VAL A 27 5.89 6.14 -2.88
N ARG A 28 5.55 7.31 -3.38
CA ARG A 28 5.08 8.43 -2.57
C ARG A 28 3.56 8.45 -2.57
N VAL A 29 2.98 8.34 -1.39
CA VAL A 29 1.53 8.42 -1.17
C VAL A 29 1.24 9.72 -0.44
N ARG A 30 0.42 10.57 -1.05
CA ARG A 30 -0.09 11.80 -0.43
C ARG A 30 -1.57 11.64 -0.17
N VAL A 31 -1.95 11.90 1.07
CA VAL A 31 -3.34 11.91 1.49
C VAL A 31 -3.68 13.34 1.88
N GLU A 32 -4.55 13.98 1.13
CA GLU A 32 -5.09 15.28 1.49
C GLU A 32 -6.27 15.10 2.45
N GLU A 33 -6.00 15.26 3.74
CA GLU A 33 -7.06 15.26 4.72
C GLU A 33 -7.94 16.49 4.61
N VAL A 34 -9.25 16.28 4.66
CA VAL A 34 -10.25 17.36 4.75
C VAL A 34 -10.10 18.17 6.05
N THR A 35 -9.40 17.65 7.05
CA THR A 35 -9.20 18.28 8.36
C THR A 35 -7.91 19.08 8.50
N GLY A 36 -7.07 19.18 7.47
CA GLY A 36 -6.05 20.23 7.41
C GLY A 36 -4.58 19.84 7.61
N ARG A 37 -4.22 18.56 7.67
CA ARG A 37 -2.82 18.13 7.58
C ARG A 37 -2.66 17.12 6.46
N PRO A 38 -2.05 17.50 5.34
CA PRO A 38 -1.73 16.54 4.32
C PRO A 38 -0.69 15.54 4.87
N LEU A 39 -0.96 14.27 4.69
CA LEU A 39 0.00 13.21 4.97
C LEU A 39 0.83 12.97 3.71
N ASP A 40 2.13 12.96 3.86
CA ASP A 40 3.08 12.63 2.78
C ASP A 40 3.92 11.44 3.24
N VAL A 41 3.60 10.26 2.71
CA VAL A 41 4.24 9.01 3.09
C VAL A 41 5.11 8.52 1.94
N PHE A 42 6.34 8.13 2.26
CA PHE A 42 7.22 7.48 1.32
C PHE A 42 7.45 6.03 1.70
N ALA A 43 6.97 5.12 0.85
CA ALA A 43 7.12 3.68 1.01
C ALA A 43 8.27 3.18 0.13
N GLU A 44 9.22 2.45 0.70
CA GLU A 44 10.33 1.88 -0.05
C GLU A 44 10.71 0.48 0.44
N VAL A 45 11.25 -0.33 -0.48
CA VAL A 45 11.94 -1.57 -0.17
C VAL A 45 13.37 -1.24 0.26
N VAL A 46 13.76 -1.67 1.46
CA VAL A 46 15.10 -1.43 2.02
C VAL A 46 16.10 -2.44 1.47
N ASP A 47 15.72 -3.72 1.50
CA ASP A 47 16.48 -4.83 0.92
C ASP A 47 15.58 -6.04 0.68
N TRP A 48 16.10 -7.01 -0.06
CA TRP A 48 15.43 -8.27 -0.30
C TRP A 48 16.44 -9.40 -0.55
N ARG A 49 16.00 -10.65 -0.35
CA ARG A 49 16.78 -11.86 -0.64
C ARG A 49 15.88 -13.05 -0.89
N LEU A 50 16.42 -14.10 -1.47
CA LEU A 50 15.78 -15.39 -1.58
C LEU A 50 16.26 -16.28 -0.44
N GLU A 51 15.33 -16.83 0.32
CA GLU A 51 15.63 -17.77 1.37
C GLU A 51 14.40 -18.62 1.73
N PRO A 52 14.57 -19.80 2.35
CA PRO A 52 13.45 -20.59 2.81
C PRO A 52 12.66 -19.87 3.91
N HIS A 53 11.34 -19.85 3.78
CA HIS A 53 10.47 -19.29 4.81
C HIS A 53 10.57 -20.11 6.10
N PRO A 54 10.84 -19.50 7.28
CA PRO A 54 11.13 -20.22 8.51
C PRO A 54 9.99 -21.12 9.00
N GLN A 55 8.74 -20.81 8.66
CA GLN A 55 7.58 -21.63 9.06
C GLN A 55 7.23 -22.73 8.06
N VAL A 56 7.65 -22.60 6.81
CA VAL A 56 7.35 -23.54 5.72
C VAL A 56 8.57 -23.82 4.83
N PRO A 57 9.70 -24.23 5.42
CA PRO A 57 10.96 -24.36 4.67
C PRO A 57 10.90 -25.40 3.54
N ALA A 58 9.96 -26.34 3.62
CA ALA A 58 9.77 -27.36 2.59
C ALA A 58 9.16 -26.83 1.28
N GLU A 59 8.63 -25.61 1.29
CA GLU A 59 8.08 -24.96 0.09
C GLU A 59 9.16 -24.36 -0.81
N GLY A 60 10.43 -24.40 -0.37
CA GLY A 60 11.55 -23.82 -1.10
C GLY A 60 11.78 -22.33 -0.78
N ASP A 61 12.59 -21.69 -1.61
CA ASP A 61 12.92 -20.30 -1.43
C ASP A 61 11.74 -19.39 -1.77
N GLN A 62 11.55 -18.38 -0.92
CA GLN A 62 10.61 -17.30 -1.10
C GLN A 62 11.35 -15.97 -1.08
N VAL A 63 10.71 -14.93 -1.56
CA VAL A 63 11.25 -13.57 -1.50
C VAL A 63 11.01 -13.01 -0.11
N HIS A 64 12.04 -12.85 0.68
CA HIS A 64 12.03 -12.12 1.92
C HIS A 64 12.48 -10.69 1.65
N PHE A 65 11.69 -9.68 2.06
CA PHE A 65 12.05 -8.29 1.85
C PHE A 65 11.72 -7.45 3.08
N ARG A 66 12.56 -6.43 3.29
CA ARG A 66 12.37 -5.44 4.34
C ARG A 66 11.96 -4.11 3.71
N PHE A 67 11.11 -3.38 4.41
CA PHE A 67 10.51 -2.16 3.89
C PHE A 67 10.26 -1.15 5.00
N ARG A 68 10.02 0.10 4.61
CA ARG A 68 9.61 1.16 5.50
C ARG A 68 8.58 2.09 4.86
N PHE A 69 7.86 2.77 5.73
CA PHE A 69 6.92 3.84 5.38
C PHE A 69 7.30 5.09 6.16
N ASP A 70 8.10 5.95 5.56
CA ASP A 70 8.50 7.22 6.18
C ASP A 70 7.34 8.22 6.10
N GLY A 71 6.99 8.84 7.23
CA GLY A 71 5.91 9.82 7.34
C GLY A 71 4.52 9.23 7.63
N ALA A 72 4.39 7.91 7.71
CA ALA A 72 3.15 7.27 8.16
C ALA A 72 2.92 7.51 9.66
N ASP A 73 1.66 7.63 10.04
CA ASP A 73 1.22 7.71 11.43
C ASP A 73 0.25 6.57 11.75
N ASP A 74 -0.16 6.48 13.02
CA ASP A 74 -1.06 5.43 13.52
C ASP A 74 -2.53 5.68 13.13
N MET A 75 -2.84 6.82 12.55
CA MET A 75 -4.21 7.21 12.19
C MET A 75 -4.53 6.92 10.73
N THR A 76 -3.50 6.83 9.91
CA THR A 76 -3.60 6.55 8.48
C THR A 76 -2.80 5.30 8.14
N ASP A 77 -3.38 4.45 7.33
CA ASP A 77 -2.79 3.18 6.93
C ASP A 77 -2.70 3.08 5.41
N PRO A 78 -1.82 3.90 4.77
CA PRO A 78 -1.61 3.79 3.35
C PRO A 78 -1.04 2.41 3.00
N ALA A 79 -1.49 1.87 1.88
CA ALA A 79 -1.04 0.59 1.37
C ALA A 79 -0.42 0.76 -0.02
N VAL A 80 0.49 -0.14 -0.35
CA VAL A 80 1.11 -0.28 -1.67
C VAL A 80 1.20 -1.76 -2.02
N ASP A 81 1.34 -2.08 -3.29
CA ASP A 81 1.65 -3.46 -3.66
C ASP A 81 3.16 -3.66 -3.74
N ALA A 82 3.65 -4.70 -3.05
CA ALA A 82 5.00 -5.21 -3.20
C ALA A 82 5.00 -6.30 -4.26
N CYS A 83 5.76 -6.13 -5.32
CA CYS A 83 5.86 -7.08 -6.41
C CYS A 83 7.30 -7.56 -6.61
N ALA A 84 7.50 -8.88 -6.59
CA ALA A 84 8.73 -9.48 -7.06
C ALA A 84 8.73 -9.45 -8.60
N VAL A 85 9.81 -9.03 -9.20
CA VAL A 85 9.92 -8.83 -10.66
C VAL A 85 11.13 -9.54 -11.25
N ASP A 86 11.03 -9.86 -12.53
CA ASP A 86 12.15 -10.35 -13.33
C ASP A 86 12.92 -9.20 -14.02
N GLU A 87 13.91 -9.54 -14.85
CA GLU A 87 14.74 -8.59 -15.60
C GLU A 87 13.93 -7.67 -16.52
N GLU A 88 12.79 -8.13 -17.03
CA GLU A 88 11.92 -7.38 -17.93
C GLU A 88 10.89 -6.54 -17.16
N ARG A 89 10.97 -6.54 -15.82
CA ARG A 89 10.01 -5.91 -14.91
C ARG A 89 8.60 -6.51 -15.00
N VAL A 90 8.51 -7.78 -15.32
CA VAL A 90 7.26 -8.52 -15.23
C VAL A 90 7.08 -9.01 -13.80
N ALA A 91 5.93 -8.75 -13.22
CA ALA A 91 5.61 -9.20 -11.87
C ALA A 91 5.48 -10.73 -11.84
N LEU A 92 6.23 -11.37 -10.96
CA LEU A 92 6.18 -12.81 -10.71
C LEU A 92 5.20 -13.15 -9.58
N GLY A 93 4.92 -12.18 -8.73
CA GLY A 93 3.94 -12.23 -7.66
C GLY A 93 3.87 -10.88 -6.98
N CYS A 94 2.70 -10.54 -6.44
CA CYS A 94 2.47 -9.29 -5.73
C CYS A 94 1.65 -9.55 -4.47
N ARG A 95 1.81 -8.69 -3.47
CA ARG A 95 0.94 -8.61 -2.31
C ARG A 95 0.83 -7.19 -1.80
N THR A 96 -0.32 -6.86 -1.24
CA THR A 96 -0.54 -5.58 -0.59
C THR A 96 0.20 -5.53 0.74
N ILE A 97 0.92 -4.43 0.95
CA ILE A 97 1.64 -4.09 2.17
C ILE A 97 1.04 -2.82 2.76
N HIS A 98 0.66 -2.89 4.01
CA HIS A 98 0.10 -1.78 4.77
C HIS A 98 1.16 -1.12 5.64
N SER A 99 1.02 0.19 5.88
CA SER A 99 1.99 0.95 6.68
C SER A 99 2.11 0.43 8.13
N TYR A 100 1.02 -0.09 8.73
CA TYR A 100 1.08 -0.65 10.07
C TYR A 100 2.02 -1.86 10.17
N GLN A 101 2.26 -2.59 9.07
CA GLN A 101 3.19 -3.72 9.04
C GLN A 101 4.66 -3.29 9.15
N ALA A 102 4.96 -2.02 8.90
CA ALA A 102 6.29 -1.45 9.10
C ALA A 102 6.62 -1.21 10.60
N PHE A 103 5.60 -1.17 11.46
CA PHE A 103 5.80 -0.99 12.89
C PHE A 103 5.95 -2.35 13.58
N GLY A 104 7.16 -2.89 13.56
CA GLY A 104 7.46 -4.14 14.25
C GLY A 104 7.24 -4.03 15.77
N PRO A 105 7.15 -5.18 16.49
CA PRO A 105 6.82 -5.24 17.92
C PRO A 105 7.80 -4.47 18.82
N ASN A 106 8.95 -4.07 18.30
CA ASN A 106 9.98 -3.32 19.03
C ASN A 106 10.04 -1.83 18.63
N GLY A 107 9.02 -1.30 17.92
CA GLY A 107 9.02 0.07 17.45
C GLY A 107 10.06 0.35 16.34
N SER A 108 10.60 -0.68 15.72
CA SER A 108 11.44 -0.53 14.53
C SER A 108 10.59 0.02 13.39
N PRO A 109 11.04 1.07 12.69
CA PRO A 109 10.32 1.60 11.53
C PRO A 109 10.49 0.72 10.27
N ILE A 110 11.06 -0.46 10.41
CA ILE A 110 11.31 -1.41 9.31
C ILE A 110 10.48 -2.67 9.55
N GLY A 111 9.54 -2.90 8.65
CA GLY A 111 8.80 -4.14 8.55
C GLY A 111 9.54 -5.18 7.71
N ASP A 112 9.18 -6.44 7.87
CA ASP A 112 9.62 -7.52 7.01
C ASP A 112 8.45 -8.39 6.58
N GLU A 113 8.51 -8.89 5.36
CA GLU A 113 7.46 -9.70 4.76
C GLU A 113 8.02 -10.73 3.79
N TRP A 114 7.18 -11.73 3.53
CA TRP A 114 7.49 -12.84 2.64
C TRP A 114 6.52 -12.87 1.47
N LEU A 115 7.05 -13.14 0.30
CA LEU A 115 6.26 -13.28 -0.91
C LEU A 115 6.62 -14.60 -1.61
N ALA A 116 5.65 -15.50 -1.69
CA ALA A 116 5.78 -16.72 -2.46
C ALA A 116 5.64 -16.40 -3.96
N VAL A 117 6.55 -16.91 -4.75
CA VAL A 117 6.54 -16.83 -6.22
C VAL A 117 6.76 -18.22 -6.81
N ALA A 118 6.19 -18.47 -7.98
CA ALA A 118 6.31 -19.78 -8.62
C ALA A 118 7.76 -20.09 -9.06
N ASP A 119 8.47 -19.06 -9.54
CA ASP A 119 9.83 -19.17 -10.08
C ASP A 119 10.79 -18.22 -9.35
N PRO A 120 11.21 -18.52 -8.12
CA PRO A 120 12.05 -17.61 -7.33
C PRO A 120 13.39 -17.29 -8.01
N GLU A 121 13.94 -18.22 -8.81
CA GLU A 121 15.20 -18.03 -9.54
C GLU A 121 15.16 -16.89 -10.56
N ARG A 122 13.95 -16.50 -11.01
CA ARG A 122 13.76 -15.39 -11.96
C ARG A 122 13.70 -14.02 -11.30
N VAL A 123 13.58 -13.98 -9.98
CA VAL A 123 13.44 -12.70 -9.25
C VAL A 123 14.75 -11.93 -9.32
N THR A 124 14.68 -10.72 -9.86
CA THR A 124 15.81 -9.77 -9.93
C THR A 124 15.58 -8.52 -9.10
N GLY A 125 14.38 -8.33 -8.55
CA GLY A 125 14.06 -7.19 -7.72
C GLY A 125 12.72 -7.31 -7.02
N VAL A 126 12.51 -6.42 -6.05
CA VAL A 126 11.21 -6.17 -5.43
C VAL A 126 10.88 -4.70 -5.59
N LEU A 127 9.71 -4.41 -6.12
CA LEU A 127 9.25 -3.06 -6.40
C LEU A 127 7.97 -2.76 -5.64
N PHE A 128 7.86 -1.56 -5.11
CA PHE A 128 6.58 -1.03 -4.65
C PHE A 128 5.88 -0.32 -5.80
N VAL A 129 4.59 -0.56 -5.92
CA VAL A 129 3.71 0.10 -6.89
C VAL A 129 2.45 0.61 -6.19
N PRO A 130 1.89 1.73 -6.66
CA PRO A 130 0.61 2.23 -6.15
C PRO A 130 -0.50 1.21 -6.35
N ASN A 131 -1.44 1.15 -5.41
CA ASN A 131 -2.68 0.39 -5.56
C ASN A 131 -3.90 1.23 -5.15
N ASP A 132 -5.09 0.70 -5.38
CA ASP A 132 -6.37 1.34 -5.05
C ASP A 132 -6.62 1.43 -3.53
N GLN A 133 -5.93 0.60 -2.75
CA GLN A 133 -5.99 0.58 -1.29
C GLN A 133 -4.92 1.49 -0.64
N SER A 134 -4.19 2.27 -1.42
CA SER A 134 -3.34 3.34 -0.87
C SER A 134 -4.14 4.36 -0.06
N TYR A 135 -5.45 4.16 -0.03
CA TYR A 135 -6.43 4.98 0.61
C TYR A 135 -7.08 4.24 1.78
N VAL A 136 -6.98 4.78 2.98
CA VAL A 136 -7.74 4.36 4.15
C VAL A 136 -8.56 5.54 4.67
N GLY A 137 -9.76 5.61 4.19
CA GLY A 137 -10.80 6.50 4.69
C GLY A 137 -12.15 5.85 4.48
N PRO A 138 -13.22 6.38 5.06
CA PRO A 138 -14.56 5.94 4.71
C PRO A 138 -14.70 6.08 3.19
N THR A 139 -15.01 4.98 2.53
CA THR A 139 -15.25 4.94 1.09
C THR A 139 -16.27 6.00 0.73
N CYS A 140 -15.89 6.93 -0.11
CA CYS A 140 -16.80 7.91 -0.66
C CYS A 140 -17.70 7.26 -1.72
N GLU A 141 -18.53 6.31 -1.28
CA GLU A 141 -19.49 5.64 -2.16
C GLU A 141 -20.47 6.64 -2.83
N GLU A 142 -20.64 7.82 -2.25
CA GLU A 142 -21.54 8.83 -2.82
C GLU A 142 -20.91 9.55 -4.01
N ASP A 143 -19.60 9.81 -3.98
CA ASP A 143 -18.90 10.46 -5.10
C ASP A 143 -18.59 9.48 -6.25
N ALA A 144 -18.48 8.20 -5.95
CA ALA A 144 -18.30 7.15 -6.97
C ALA A 144 -19.54 6.98 -7.87
N LYS A 145 -20.71 7.43 -7.43
CA LYS A 145 -21.96 7.34 -8.22
C LYS A 145 -22.04 8.34 -9.37
N ASP A 146 -21.32 9.45 -9.30
CA ASP A 146 -21.34 10.50 -10.32
C ASP A 146 -20.28 10.34 -11.43
N GLY A 147 -19.53 9.27 -11.42
CA GLY A 147 -18.76 8.79 -12.60
C GLY A 147 -17.61 9.66 -13.09
N GLY A 148 -17.16 10.66 -12.33
CA GLY A 148 -16.23 11.68 -12.81
C GLY A 148 -14.80 11.64 -12.25
N GLY A 149 -14.49 10.82 -11.26
CA GLY A 149 -13.15 10.73 -10.67
C GLY A 149 -12.23 9.77 -11.44
N PRO A 150 -10.88 9.96 -11.34
CA PRO A 150 -9.95 8.98 -11.86
C PRO A 150 -10.20 7.62 -11.18
N ARG A 151 -10.27 6.56 -11.99
CA ARG A 151 -10.35 5.22 -11.43
C ARG A 151 -9.10 4.93 -10.62
N PRO A 152 -9.24 4.38 -9.40
CA PRO A 152 -8.08 3.89 -8.66
C PRO A 152 -7.33 2.85 -9.51
N PRO A 153 -5.99 2.80 -9.42
CA PRO A 153 -5.22 1.77 -10.12
C PRO A 153 -5.68 0.38 -9.65
N GLU A 154 -5.80 -0.56 -10.57
CA GLU A 154 -6.05 -1.94 -10.19
C GLU A 154 -4.85 -2.50 -9.42
N PRO A 155 -5.08 -3.41 -8.43
CA PRO A 155 -4.00 -4.09 -7.75
C PRO A 155 -3.09 -4.82 -8.74
N ALA A 156 -1.77 -4.68 -8.55
CA ALA A 156 -0.80 -5.35 -9.41
C ALA A 156 -0.87 -6.87 -9.26
N ARG A 157 -0.72 -7.59 -10.35
CA ARG A 157 -0.83 -9.06 -10.42
C ARG A 157 0.37 -9.67 -11.11
N ALA A 158 0.58 -10.96 -10.85
CA ALA A 158 1.55 -11.74 -11.59
C ALA A 158 1.25 -11.69 -13.11
N GLY A 159 2.27 -11.39 -13.89
CA GLY A 159 2.18 -11.19 -15.34
C GLY A 159 2.08 -9.73 -15.78
N ASP A 160 1.81 -8.80 -14.88
CA ASP A 160 1.79 -7.37 -15.20
C ASP A 160 3.21 -6.86 -15.44
N ARG A 161 3.36 -5.99 -16.42
CA ARG A 161 4.60 -5.26 -16.66
C ARG A 161 4.56 -3.94 -15.88
N LEU A 162 5.51 -3.78 -14.96
CA LEU A 162 5.56 -2.67 -14.00
C LEU A 162 6.53 -1.57 -14.44
#